data_a81bdb2e758a90a3af76de531556b3f3
#
_entry.id   a81bdb2e758a90a3af76de531556b3f3
#
_cell.length_a   1.000
_cell.length_b   1.000
_cell.length_c   1.000
_cell.angle_alpha   90.00
_cell.angle_beta   90.00
_cell.angle_gamma   90.00
#
_symmetry.space_group_name_H-M   'P 1'
#
loop_
_entity.id
_entity.type
_entity.pdbx_description
1 polymer ?
#
loop_
_entity_poly.entity_id
_entity_poly.type
_entity_poly.pdbx_seq_one_letter_code
_entity_poly.pdbx_strand_id
1 'polypeptide(L)'
;MHAGAFSRGLKLKVRSEDCEMEGTDARHGYGHGTRFTLAGRKKALQQRARVLQEFRHFFTENGYLEIETPHRIPTPAPEAHIDAVPSGTWFLHPSPELCMKRLMAAGYGKVFQICRCWRERERGNLHLPEFTLLEWYRAGGDYRSLMEECEELIRFIARAIGTGRTIQFRKSEMDLSSPWERISVKEAFQRYSHTTVTEALEKDLFDEIMVQDIEPKLGLRKPTFIYDYPAQRGALARLKQEDPTVAERFELYMGGLELANGFSELVDSEEQRKRFLMENEDRQARDKPSYSMPDRFLAELDDVPPCAGIALGVDRLVMVFLDVKTIDEVVAFTPEEL
;
A
#
# COMPACT_ATOMS: atom_id res chain seq x y z
N MET A 1 0.18 29.35 38.53
CA MET A 1 -1.22 29.77 38.38
C MET A 1 -1.57 29.75 36.91
N HIS A 2 -2.66 29.05 36.61
CA HIS A 2 -3.38 28.86 35.37
C HIS A 2 -2.65 27.98 34.29
N ALA A 3 -2.93 26.72 34.08
CA ALA A 3 -4.15 25.89 34.05
C ALA A 3 -5.21 26.36 33.04
N GLY A 4 -5.46 25.45 32.13
CA GLY A 4 -6.72 25.38 31.40
C GLY A 4 -6.50 25.38 29.89
N ALA A 5 -6.58 24.24 29.31
CA ALA A 5 -7.74 23.47 28.79
C ALA A 5 -8.08 23.88 27.35
N PHE A 6 -8.20 23.00 26.42
CA PHE A 6 -9.40 22.30 26.01
C PHE A 6 -9.11 21.39 24.81
N SER A 7 -9.08 20.14 25.09
CA SER A 7 -9.33 19.08 24.09
C SER A 7 -10.81 19.18 23.67
N ARG A 8 -11.08 19.42 22.39
CA ARG A 8 -12.38 19.11 21.80
C ARG A 8 -12.18 18.07 20.72
N GLY A 9 -12.49 16.83 21.06
CA GLY A 9 -12.61 15.75 20.12
C GLY A 9 -13.70 16.06 19.09
N LEU A 10 -13.31 16.14 17.83
CA LEU A 10 -14.24 16.16 16.70
C LEU A 10 -14.53 14.71 16.33
N LYS A 11 -15.72 14.22 16.68
CA LYS A 11 -16.27 12.98 16.17
C LYS A 11 -16.57 13.17 14.67
N LEU A 12 -15.79 12.53 13.83
CA LEU A 12 -16.11 12.36 12.40
C LEU A 12 -17.44 11.62 12.28
N LYS A 13 -18.48 12.33 11.91
CA LYS A 13 -19.76 11.75 11.45
C LYS A 13 -19.57 11.21 10.04
N VAL A 14 -19.28 9.94 9.93
CA VAL A 14 -19.60 9.17 8.74
C VAL A 14 -21.13 9.18 8.64
N ARG A 15 -21.71 9.74 7.60
CA ARG A 15 -23.12 9.60 7.29
C ARG A 15 -23.37 8.12 6.98
N SER A 16 -23.88 7.41 7.97
CA SER A 16 -24.62 6.18 7.76
C SER A 16 -26.02 6.60 7.28
N GLU A 17 -26.35 6.29 6.05
CA GLU A 17 -27.77 6.24 5.66
C GLU A 17 -28.41 5.11 6.46
N ASP A 18 -29.42 5.47 7.20
CA ASP A 18 -30.16 4.64 8.14
C ASP A 18 -30.72 3.40 7.44
N CYS A 19 -30.36 2.23 7.95
CA CYS A 19 -31.13 1.03 7.76
C CYS A 19 -31.61 0.60 9.14
N GLU A 20 -32.87 0.92 9.46
CA GLU A 20 -33.56 0.43 10.64
C GLU A 20 -33.59 -1.09 10.61
N MET A 21 -32.99 -1.72 11.60
CA MET A 21 -33.07 -3.15 11.81
C MET A 21 -34.27 -3.44 12.70
N GLU A 22 -35.43 -3.75 12.08
CA GLU A 22 -36.47 -4.53 12.75
C GLU A 22 -35.98 -5.99 12.88
N GLY A 23 -35.97 -6.49 14.10
CA GLY A 23 -35.59 -7.86 14.39
C GLY A 23 -36.63 -8.86 13.84
N THR A 24 -36.18 -9.73 12.94
CA THR A 24 -36.87 -11.00 12.66
C THR A 24 -35.82 -12.08 12.32
N ASP A 25 -35.92 -13.10 13.18
CA ASP A 25 -35.61 -14.53 12.97
C ASP A 25 -34.62 -14.95 11.89
N ALA A 26 -33.46 -15.44 12.33
CA ALA A 26 -32.40 -16.03 11.50
C ALA A 26 -32.90 -17.37 10.89
N ARG A 27 -33.34 -17.35 9.64
CA ARG A 27 -33.32 -18.51 8.72
C ARG A 27 -33.30 -18.08 7.27
N HIS A 28 -32.12 -18.27 6.62
CA HIS A 28 -31.93 -18.51 5.18
C HIS A 28 -32.61 -17.57 4.18
N GLY A 29 -31.78 -16.66 3.66
CA GLY A 29 -32.07 -15.91 2.46
C GLY A 29 -30.79 -15.40 1.79
N TYR A 30 -29.95 -16.31 1.26
CA TYR A 30 -28.90 -15.89 0.31
C TYR A 30 -29.58 -15.41 -0.96
N GLY A 31 -29.73 -14.10 -1.08
CA GLY A 31 -30.16 -13.47 -2.32
C GLY A 31 -29.18 -13.82 -3.44
N HIS A 32 -29.65 -14.63 -4.39
CA HIS A 32 -28.94 -14.97 -5.63
C HIS A 32 -28.77 -13.74 -6.53
N GLY A 33 -27.79 -12.90 -6.18
CA GLY A 33 -27.24 -11.95 -7.14
C GLY A 33 -26.24 -12.70 -8.03
N THR A 34 -26.62 -12.97 -9.27
CA THR A 34 -25.90 -13.75 -10.28
C THR A 34 -24.50 -13.21 -10.66
N ARG A 35 -23.97 -12.19 -9.99
CA ARG A 35 -22.68 -11.54 -10.32
C ARG A 35 -21.45 -12.13 -9.64
N PHE A 36 -21.61 -12.87 -8.55
CA PHE A 36 -20.46 -13.30 -7.72
C PHE A 36 -20.38 -14.81 -7.50
N THR A 37 -20.88 -15.61 -8.42
CA THR A 37 -20.67 -17.06 -8.35
C THR A 37 -19.22 -17.39 -8.69
N LEU A 38 -18.64 -18.44 -8.09
CA LEU A 38 -17.29 -18.95 -8.43
C LEU A 38 -17.13 -19.16 -9.94
N ALA A 39 -18.16 -19.64 -10.61
CA ALA A 39 -18.16 -19.81 -12.07
C ALA A 39 -18.03 -18.46 -12.81
N GLY A 40 -18.67 -17.41 -12.31
CA GLY A 40 -18.60 -16.06 -12.87
C GLY A 40 -17.21 -15.43 -12.76
N ARG A 41 -16.43 -15.78 -11.72
CA ARG A 41 -15.05 -15.29 -11.49
C ARG A 41 -13.99 -16.03 -12.30
N LYS A 42 -14.34 -17.13 -13.00
CA LYS A 42 -13.37 -17.98 -13.70
C LYS A 42 -12.41 -17.19 -14.60
N LYS A 43 -12.92 -16.26 -15.40
CA LYS A 43 -12.09 -15.43 -16.29
C LYS A 43 -11.13 -14.51 -15.50
N ALA A 44 -11.60 -13.89 -14.43
CA ALA A 44 -10.79 -13.03 -13.59
C ALA A 44 -9.67 -13.82 -12.89
N LEU A 45 -9.97 -15.01 -12.35
CA LEU A 45 -8.99 -15.86 -11.72
C LEU A 45 -7.95 -16.41 -12.71
N GLN A 46 -8.35 -16.72 -13.96
CA GLN A 46 -7.41 -17.10 -15.02
C GLN A 46 -6.45 -15.96 -15.36
N GLN A 47 -6.95 -14.73 -15.50
CA GLN A 47 -6.11 -13.56 -15.77
C GLN A 47 -5.21 -13.23 -14.57
N ARG A 48 -5.74 -13.31 -13.35
CA ARG A 48 -4.95 -13.18 -12.13
C ARG A 48 -3.77 -14.18 -12.10
N ALA A 49 -4.04 -15.47 -12.40
CA ALA A 49 -2.99 -16.48 -12.43
C ALA A 49 -1.91 -16.14 -13.48
N ARG A 50 -2.30 -15.60 -14.63
CA ARG A 50 -1.37 -15.15 -15.66
C ARG A 50 -0.54 -13.95 -15.21
N VAL A 51 -1.16 -12.94 -14.57
CA VAL A 51 -0.44 -11.80 -13.99
C VAL A 51 0.63 -12.28 -12.99
N LEU A 52 0.28 -13.22 -12.09
CA LEU A 52 1.24 -13.78 -11.13
C LEU A 52 2.41 -14.54 -11.79
N GLN A 53 2.17 -15.23 -12.91
CA GLN A 53 3.23 -15.87 -13.68
C GLN A 53 4.15 -14.85 -14.33
N GLU A 54 3.59 -13.77 -14.88
CA GLU A 54 4.36 -12.72 -15.55
C GLU A 54 5.18 -11.88 -14.57
N PHE A 55 4.72 -11.70 -13.32
CA PHE A 55 5.56 -11.14 -12.27
C PHE A 55 6.82 -11.97 -12.06
N ARG A 56 6.68 -13.29 -11.89
CA ARG A 56 7.84 -14.17 -11.70
C ARG A 56 8.77 -14.16 -12.89
N HIS A 57 8.22 -14.17 -14.10
CA HIS A 57 9.01 -14.08 -15.34
C HIS A 57 9.83 -12.80 -15.37
N PHE A 58 9.20 -11.63 -15.17
CA PHE A 58 9.89 -10.34 -15.15
C PHE A 58 11.03 -10.30 -14.13
N PHE A 59 10.77 -10.66 -12.89
CA PHE A 59 11.77 -10.59 -11.84
C PHE A 59 12.91 -11.57 -12.03
N THR A 60 12.63 -12.80 -12.47
CA THR A 60 13.64 -13.82 -12.75
C THR A 60 14.57 -13.35 -13.87
N GLU A 61 14.03 -12.84 -14.98
CA GLU A 61 14.81 -12.32 -16.10
C GLU A 61 15.66 -11.09 -15.72
N ASN A 62 15.25 -10.33 -14.72
CA ASN A 62 15.99 -9.18 -14.19
C ASN A 62 16.93 -9.52 -13.02
N GLY A 63 17.15 -10.83 -12.75
CA GLY A 63 18.11 -11.32 -11.78
C GLY A 63 17.69 -11.16 -10.32
N TYR A 64 16.39 -11.11 -10.05
CA TYR A 64 15.84 -11.14 -8.70
C TYR A 64 15.68 -12.57 -8.20
N LEU A 65 15.96 -12.79 -6.94
CA LEU A 65 15.68 -14.04 -6.23
C LEU A 65 14.27 -13.99 -5.64
N GLU A 66 13.40 -14.93 -6.02
CA GLU A 66 12.13 -15.14 -5.30
C GLU A 66 12.42 -15.74 -3.93
N ILE A 67 11.90 -15.12 -2.89
CA ILE A 67 12.07 -15.57 -1.51
C ILE A 67 10.72 -15.79 -0.84
N GLU A 68 10.71 -16.55 0.25
CA GLU A 68 9.56 -16.72 1.11
C GLU A 68 9.93 -16.36 2.54
N THR A 69 9.18 -15.42 3.13
CA THR A 69 9.33 -15.06 4.55
C THR A 69 8.19 -15.68 5.36
N PRO A 70 8.36 -15.88 6.68
CA PRO A 70 7.29 -16.37 7.53
C PRO A 70 6.08 -15.45 7.51
N HIS A 71 4.90 -16.01 7.30
CA HIS A 71 3.64 -15.25 7.39
C HIS A 71 3.29 -14.86 8.83
N ARG A 72 3.78 -15.62 9.80
CA ARG A 72 3.55 -15.38 11.22
C ARG A 72 4.82 -14.84 11.86
N ILE A 73 4.74 -13.64 12.41
CA ILE A 73 5.86 -12.87 12.96
C ILE A 73 5.62 -12.49 14.42
N PRO A 74 6.67 -12.33 15.22
CA PRO A 74 6.53 -11.97 16.63
C PRO A 74 5.97 -10.57 16.85
N THR A 75 6.31 -9.62 15.95
CA THR A 75 5.79 -8.25 15.96
C THR A 75 5.84 -7.66 14.55
N PRO A 76 4.83 -6.91 14.12
CA PRO A 76 4.89 -6.11 12.88
C PRO A 76 5.72 -4.83 13.09
N ALA A 77 5.98 -4.10 12.02
CA ALA A 77 6.41 -2.71 12.11
C ALA A 77 5.33 -1.91 12.86
N PRO A 78 5.70 -1.10 13.87
CA PRO A 78 4.76 -0.15 14.45
C PRO A 78 4.36 0.91 13.41
N GLU A 79 3.09 0.90 13.03
CA GLU A 79 2.47 1.88 12.13
C GLU A 79 1.10 2.27 12.70
N ALA A 80 0.80 3.56 12.77
CA ALA A 80 -0.41 4.07 13.42
C ALA A 80 -1.70 3.62 12.71
N HIS A 81 -1.64 3.45 11.40
CA HIS A 81 -2.80 3.17 10.57
C HIS A 81 -3.00 1.68 10.24
N ILE A 82 -1.98 0.84 10.38
CA ILE A 82 -2.04 -0.58 10.05
C ILE A 82 -2.22 -1.43 11.30
N ASP A 83 -3.28 -2.23 11.32
CA ASP A 83 -3.57 -3.17 12.39
C ASP A 83 -3.31 -4.60 11.92
N ALA A 84 -2.30 -5.26 12.52
CA ALA A 84 -1.96 -6.64 12.20
C ALA A 84 -2.93 -7.61 12.89
N VAL A 85 -3.29 -8.70 12.19
CA VAL A 85 -4.18 -9.74 12.72
C VAL A 85 -3.45 -10.59 13.77
N PRO A 86 -3.95 -10.71 15.02
CA PRO A 86 -3.34 -11.54 16.04
C PRO A 86 -3.38 -13.03 15.69
N SER A 87 -2.31 -13.74 16.01
CA SER A 87 -2.19 -15.20 15.87
C SER A 87 -1.53 -15.81 17.10
N GLY A 88 -2.32 -16.01 18.17
CA GLY A 88 -1.84 -16.32 19.49
C GLY A 88 -1.07 -15.14 20.10
N THR A 89 0.19 -15.36 20.49
CA THR A 89 1.09 -14.31 21.00
C THR A 89 1.86 -13.58 19.89
N TRP A 90 1.67 -13.98 18.64
CA TRP A 90 2.31 -13.42 17.44
C TRP A 90 1.25 -12.79 16.55
N PHE A 91 1.65 -12.36 15.33
CA PHE A 91 0.78 -11.71 14.35
C PHE A 91 0.95 -12.33 12.97
N LEU A 92 -0.10 -12.31 12.17
CA LEU A 92 0.02 -12.45 10.71
C LEU A 92 0.57 -11.14 10.15
N HIS A 93 1.56 -11.22 9.28
CA HIS A 93 2.27 -10.05 8.80
C HIS A 93 1.39 -9.16 7.89
N PRO A 94 1.37 -7.83 8.08
CA PRO A 94 0.70 -6.90 7.18
C PRO A 94 1.55 -6.59 5.94
N SER A 95 2.84 -6.93 5.97
CA SER A 95 3.86 -6.83 4.93
C SER A 95 5.06 -7.71 5.30
N PRO A 96 5.80 -8.27 4.34
CA PRO A 96 7.05 -9.01 4.59
C PRO A 96 8.26 -8.08 4.82
N GLU A 97 8.12 -6.77 4.77
CA GLU A 97 9.16 -5.74 4.72
C GLU A 97 10.31 -5.97 5.73
N LEU A 98 9.99 -6.15 7.04
CA LEU A 98 11.04 -6.31 8.06
C LEU A 98 11.92 -7.54 7.80
N CYS A 99 11.33 -8.63 7.30
CA CYS A 99 12.09 -9.84 6.96
C CYS A 99 12.90 -9.65 5.68
N MET A 100 12.33 -8.98 4.68
CA MET A 100 13.02 -8.73 3.40
C MET A 100 14.22 -7.80 3.57
N LYS A 101 14.11 -6.75 4.37
CA LYS A 101 15.24 -5.86 4.71
C LYS A 101 16.37 -6.60 5.44
N ARG A 102 16.04 -7.57 6.31
CA ARG A 102 17.04 -8.43 6.95
C ARG A 102 17.77 -9.32 5.95
N LEU A 103 17.13 -9.75 4.87
CA LEU A 103 17.82 -10.43 3.77
C LEU A 103 18.77 -9.48 3.04
N MET A 104 18.38 -8.20 2.85
CA MET A 104 19.27 -7.19 2.29
C MET A 104 20.53 -6.98 3.18
N ALA A 105 20.36 -6.93 4.51
CA ALA A 105 21.47 -6.89 5.46
C ALA A 105 22.39 -8.11 5.34
N ALA A 106 21.83 -9.28 5.05
CA ALA A 106 22.60 -10.51 4.82
C ALA A 106 23.26 -10.58 3.42
N GLY A 107 23.21 -9.51 2.61
CA GLY A 107 23.90 -9.39 1.33
C GLY A 107 23.11 -9.87 0.10
N TYR A 108 21.80 -10.14 0.23
CA TYR A 108 20.97 -10.42 -0.94
C TYR A 108 20.74 -9.13 -1.73
N GLY A 109 21.29 -9.03 -2.94
CA GLY A 109 21.32 -7.77 -3.71
C GLY A 109 19.99 -7.40 -4.36
N LYS A 110 19.18 -8.39 -4.76
CA LYS A 110 17.86 -8.23 -5.39
C LYS A 110 16.95 -9.38 -4.96
N VAL A 111 15.86 -9.06 -4.29
CA VAL A 111 14.87 -10.04 -3.82
C VAL A 111 13.45 -9.59 -4.13
N PHE A 112 12.56 -10.52 -4.39
CA PHE A 112 11.13 -10.26 -4.47
C PHE A 112 10.33 -11.37 -3.80
N GLN A 113 9.11 -11.04 -3.39
CA GLN A 113 8.16 -11.99 -2.80
C GLN A 113 6.75 -11.66 -3.26
N ILE A 114 5.98 -12.69 -3.62
CA ILE A 114 4.53 -12.61 -3.79
C ILE A 114 3.91 -13.39 -2.63
N CYS A 115 3.24 -12.71 -1.72
CA CYS A 115 2.69 -13.36 -0.52
C CYS A 115 1.30 -12.85 -0.15
N ARG A 116 0.64 -13.61 0.75
CA ARG A 116 -0.54 -13.13 1.45
C ARG A 116 -0.10 -12.21 2.59
N CYS A 117 -0.87 -11.13 2.74
CA CYS A 117 -0.74 -10.18 3.85
C CYS A 117 -2.09 -10.01 4.52
N TRP A 118 -2.06 -9.61 5.81
CA TRP A 118 -3.27 -9.51 6.63
C TRP A 118 -3.31 -8.17 7.35
N ARG A 119 -4.45 -7.44 7.20
CA ARG A 119 -4.70 -6.20 7.92
C ARG A 119 -6.08 -6.28 8.56
N GLU A 120 -6.12 -6.11 9.87
CA GLU A 120 -7.35 -6.22 10.63
C GLU A 120 -8.32 -5.09 10.25
N ARG A 121 -9.61 -5.43 10.09
CA ARG A 121 -10.69 -4.47 9.80
C ARG A 121 -10.62 -3.77 8.43
N GLU A 122 -9.66 -4.07 7.59
CA GLU A 122 -9.65 -3.55 6.22
C GLU A 122 -10.62 -4.35 5.34
N ARG A 123 -11.90 -3.97 5.32
CA ARG A 123 -12.94 -4.56 4.46
C ARG A 123 -13.73 -3.48 3.74
N GLY A 124 -13.76 -3.53 2.41
CA GLY A 124 -14.48 -2.57 1.58
C GLY A 124 -14.40 -2.95 0.10
N ASN A 125 -14.87 -2.07 -0.77
CA ASN A 125 -14.86 -2.30 -2.22
C ASN A 125 -13.44 -2.46 -2.80
N LEU A 126 -12.43 -1.89 -2.13
CA LEU A 126 -11.04 -1.83 -2.58
C LEU A 126 -10.08 -2.54 -1.61
N HIS A 127 -10.58 -3.13 -0.54
CA HIS A 127 -9.79 -3.74 0.54
C HIS A 127 -10.37 -5.08 0.96
N LEU A 128 -9.47 -6.01 1.27
CA LEU A 128 -9.75 -7.26 1.93
C LEU A 128 -8.84 -7.41 3.14
N PRO A 129 -9.31 -8.04 4.24
CA PRO A 129 -8.47 -8.29 5.42
C PRO A 129 -7.33 -9.27 5.12
N GLU A 130 -7.48 -10.11 4.11
CA GLU A 130 -6.43 -10.96 3.52
C GLU A 130 -6.31 -10.63 2.04
N PHE A 131 -5.13 -10.19 1.60
CA PHE A 131 -4.87 -9.75 0.24
C PHE A 131 -3.50 -10.24 -0.26
N THR A 132 -3.23 -10.07 -1.55
CA THR A 132 -1.94 -10.45 -2.14
C THR A 132 -1.09 -9.23 -2.39
N LEU A 133 0.13 -9.25 -1.85
CA LEU A 133 1.14 -8.23 -2.04
C LEU A 133 2.31 -8.80 -2.85
N LEU A 134 2.84 -7.99 -3.75
CA LEU A 134 4.14 -8.18 -4.37
C LEU A 134 5.08 -7.12 -3.78
N GLU A 135 6.15 -7.56 -3.16
CA GLU A 135 7.22 -6.66 -2.69
C GLU A 135 8.55 -7.03 -3.33
N TRP A 136 9.37 -6.03 -3.63
CA TRP A 136 10.73 -6.24 -4.09
C TRP A 136 11.68 -5.17 -3.61
N TYR A 137 12.94 -5.56 -3.45
CA TYR A 137 14.02 -4.72 -2.93
C TYR A 137 15.25 -4.88 -3.80
N ARG A 138 15.98 -3.78 -4.00
CA ARG A 138 17.26 -3.79 -4.73
C ARG A 138 18.31 -2.93 -4.06
N ALA A 139 19.51 -3.49 -3.88
CA ALA A 139 20.68 -2.75 -3.44
C ALA A 139 21.17 -1.79 -4.54
N GLY A 140 21.70 -0.65 -4.13
CA GLY A 140 22.23 0.40 -5.02
C GLY A 140 21.15 1.14 -5.83
N GLY A 141 19.83 0.88 -5.55
CA GLY A 141 18.72 1.61 -6.11
C GLY A 141 18.25 2.75 -5.21
N ASP A 142 17.46 3.63 -5.77
CA ASP A 142 16.72 4.67 -5.10
C ASP A 142 15.23 4.64 -5.53
N TYR A 143 14.41 5.48 -4.92
CA TYR A 143 12.98 5.56 -5.22
C TYR A 143 12.67 5.93 -6.68
N ARG A 144 13.56 6.65 -7.37
CA ARG A 144 13.39 7.02 -8.79
C ARG A 144 13.62 5.83 -9.69
N SER A 145 14.66 5.04 -9.43
CA SER A 145 14.93 3.79 -10.15
C SER A 145 13.82 2.76 -9.95
N LEU A 146 13.16 2.74 -8.77
CA LEU A 146 11.99 1.89 -8.54
C LEU A 146 10.75 2.36 -9.31
N MET A 147 10.53 3.68 -9.45
CA MET A 147 9.45 4.19 -10.31
C MET A 147 9.63 3.72 -11.76
N GLU A 148 10.86 3.76 -12.30
CA GLU A 148 11.18 3.28 -13.65
C GLU A 148 10.93 1.78 -13.78
N GLU A 149 11.40 0.99 -12.83
CA GLU A 149 11.23 -0.46 -12.81
C GLU A 149 9.75 -0.87 -12.65
N CYS A 150 8.99 -0.16 -11.79
CA CYS A 150 7.55 -0.37 -11.62
C CYS A 150 6.77 -0.06 -12.91
N GLU A 151 7.11 1.04 -13.60
CA GLU A 151 6.56 1.38 -14.90
C GLU A 151 6.84 0.28 -15.93
N GLU A 152 8.08 -0.20 -15.98
CA GLU A 152 8.50 -1.27 -16.90
C GLU A 152 7.76 -2.58 -16.60
N LEU A 153 7.68 -2.99 -15.34
CA LEU A 153 6.97 -4.17 -14.87
C LEU A 153 5.50 -4.17 -15.31
N ILE A 154 4.78 -3.11 -15.02
CA ILE A 154 3.33 -3.06 -15.33
C ILE A 154 3.11 -3.04 -16.85
N ARG A 155 3.94 -2.33 -17.61
CA ARG A 155 3.90 -2.35 -19.08
C ARG A 155 4.27 -3.72 -19.65
N PHE A 156 5.22 -4.43 -19.07
CA PHE A 156 5.57 -5.79 -19.44
C PHE A 156 4.35 -6.72 -19.26
N ILE A 157 3.71 -6.69 -18.09
CA ILE A 157 2.52 -7.49 -17.79
C ILE A 157 1.37 -7.14 -18.74
N ALA A 158 1.08 -5.86 -18.94
CA ALA A 158 0.00 -5.43 -19.84
C ALA A 158 0.17 -6.01 -21.25
N ARG A 159 1.39 -6.03 -21.78
CA ARG A 159 1.69 -6.68 -23.07
C ARG A 159 1.47 -8.18 -23.02
N ALA A 160 1.98 -8.86 -21.97
CA ALA A 160 1.90 -10.30 -21.83
C ALA A 160 0.47 -10.82 -21.71
N ILE A 161 -0.41 -10.09 -21.00
CA ILE A 161 -1.83 -10.45 -20.86
C ILE A 161 -2.71 -9.99 -22.03
N GLY A 162 -2.14 -9.22 -22.97
CA GLY A 162 -2.83 -8.80 -24.19
C GLY A 162 -3.72 -7.56 -24.06
N THR A 163 -3.54 -6.72 -23.02
CA THR A 163 -4.29 -5.47 -22.87
C THR A 163 -3.78 -4.34 -23.78
N GLY A 164 -2.55 -4.45 -24.30
CA GLY A 164 -1.97 -3.47 -25.21
C GLY A 164 -1.41 -2.22 -24.52
N ARG A 165 -1.45 -1.09 -25.25
CA ARG A 165 -0.92 0.20 -24.76
C ARG A 165 -1.95 1.03 -24.02
N THR A 166 -3.23 0.73 -24.17
CA THR A 166 -4.34 1.43 -23.51
C THR A 166 -5.20 0.45 -22.75
N ILE A 167 -5.67 0.84 -21.59
CA ILE A 167 -6.63 0.08 -20.79
C ILE A 167 -7.84 0.95 -20.49
N GLN A 168 -9.00 0.30 -20.36
CA GLN A 168 -10.19 0.95 -19.83
C GLN A 168 -10.27 0.68 -18.34
N PHE A 169 -10.47 1.73 -17.54
CA PHE A 169 -10.76 1.60 -16.13
C PHE A 169 -11.70 2.70 -15.65
N ARG A 170 -12.79 2.33 -14.99
CA ARG A 170 -13.82 3.27 -14.48
C ARG A 170 -14.29 4.28 -15.51
N LYS A 171 -14.55 3.83 -16.75
CA LYS A 171 -14.98 4.64 -17.91
C LYS A 171 -13.91 5.60 -18.47
N SER A 172 -12.70 5.56 -17.98
CA SER A 172 -11.58 6.34 -18.52
C SER A 172 -10.66 5.45 -19.33
N GLU A 173 -10.22 5.96 -20.48
CA GLU A 173 -9.15 5.34 -21.24
C GLU A 173 -7.80 5.83 -20.70
N MET A 174 -6.94 4.89 -20.33
CA MET A 174 -5.63 5.16 -19.74
C MET A 174 -4.53 4.68 -20.67
N ASP A 175 -3.63 5.58 -21.05
CA ASP A 175 -2.45 5.29 -21.87
C ASP A 175 -1.30 4.79 -20.99
N LEU A 176 -0.86 3.55 -21.23
CA LEU A 176 0.28 2.92 -20.54
C LEU A 176 1.63 3.20 -21.22
N SER A 177 1.66 4.01 -22.30
CA SER A 177 2.93 4.33 -22.95
C SER A 177 3.84 5.19 -22.04
N SER A 178 5.16 4.91 -22.08
CA SER A 178 6.18 5.65 -21.35
C SER A 178 6.43 7.04 -21.97
N PRO A 179 6.90 8.04 -21.21
CA PRO A 179 7.01 8.03 -19.74
C PRO A 179 5.68 8.29 -19.04
N TRP A 180 5.50 7.73 -17.86
CA TRP A 180 4.34 8.02 -17.01
C TRP A 180 4.47 9.38 -16.32
N GLU A 181 3.34 9.92 -15.87
CA GLU A 181 3.33 11.18 -15.15
C GLU A 181 4.04 11.04 -13.79
N ARG A 182 4.85 12.04 -13.45
CA ARG A 182 5.49 12.16 -12.15
C ARG A 182 5.21 13.55 -11.62
N ILE A 183 4.59 13.62 -10.44
CA ILE A 183 4.20 14.87 -9.77
C ILE A 183 4.64 14.80 -8.32
N SER A 184 5.34 15.83 -7.83
CA SER A 184 5.65 15.90 -6.40
C SER A 184 4.38 16.16 -5.57
N VAL A 185 4.39 15.74 -4.29
CA VAL A 185 3.29 16.07 -3.35
C VAL A 185 3.05 17.57 -3.33
N LYS A 186 4.10 18.38 -3.32
CA LYS A 186 3.99 19.84 -3.36
C LYS A 186 3.26 20.36 -4.60
N GLU A 187 3.60 19.85 -5.78
CA GLU A 187 2.93 20.21 -7.04
C GLU A 187 1.49 19.68 -7.08
N ALA A 188 1.22 18.50 -6.52
CA ALA A 188 -0.13 17.95 -6.44
C ALA A 188 -1.05 18.82 -5.57
N PHE A 189 -0.57 19.28 -4.41
CA PHE A 189 -1.29 20.23 -3.59
C PHE A 189 -1.55 21.54 -4.31
N GLN A 190 -0.56 22.10 -5.00
CA GLN A 190 -0.73 23.33 -5.80
C GLN A 190 -1.75 23.16 -6.92
N ARG A 191 -1.82 21.99 -7.54
CA ARG A 191 -2.71 21.72 -8.68
C ARG A 191 -4.14 21.38 -8.26
N TYR A 192 -4.32 20.69 -7.15
CA TYR A 192 -5.59 20.05 -6.82
C TYR A 192 -6.21 20.49 -5.50
N SER A 193 -5.48 21.23 -4.65
CA SER A 193 -5.93 21.74 -3.37
C SER A 193 -5.91 23.29 -3.35
N HIS A 194 -6.62 23.87 -2.39
CA HIS A 194 -6.56 25.29 -2.07
C HIS A 194 -5.64 25.58 -0.86
N THR A 195 -4.99 24.56 -0.34
CA THR A 195 -4.14 24.60 0.85
C THR A 195 -2.73 24.16 0.47
N THR A 196 -1.72 24.76 1.08
CA THR A 196 -0.33 24.29 0.90
C THR A 196 -0.04 23.06 1.74
N VAL A 197 1.01 22.30 1.39
CA VAL A 197 1.46 21.13 2.18
C VAL A 197 1.74 21.53 3.63
N THR A 198 2.43 22.66 3.86
CA THR A 198 2.77 23.14 5.20
C THR A 198 1.53 23.44 6.02
N GLU A 199 0.59 24.20 5.47
CA GLU A 199 -0.67 24.51 6.15
C GLU A 199 -1.53 23.26 6.43
N ALA A 200 -1.51 22.30 5.51
CA ALA A 200 -2.23 21.05 5.68
C ALA A 200 -1.65 20.21 6.83
N LEU A 201 -0.32 20.14 6.95
CA LEU A 201 0.36 19.47 8.06
C LEU A 201 0.11 20.16 9.39
N GLU A 202 0.21 21.50 9.45
CA GLU A 202 -0.03 22.30 10.68
C GLU A 202 -1.46 22.13 11.19
N LYS A 203 -2.43 21.93 10.30
CA LYS A 203 -3.86 21.78 10.63
C LYS A 203 -4.31 20.32 10.77
N ASP A 204 -3.41 19.34 10.62
CA ASP A 204 -3.69 17.89 10.57
C ASP A 204 -4.76 17.52 9.51
N LEU A 205 -4.69 18.18 8.34
CA LEU A 205 -5.60 17.99 7.20
C LEU A 205 -4.92 17.29 6.01
N PHE A 206 -3.65 16.95 6.12
CA PHE A 206 -2.87 16.41 5.01
C PHE A 206 -3.52 15.15 4.40
N ASP A 207 -3.81 14.16 5.23
CA ASP A 207 -4.36 12.88 4.79
C ASP A 207 -5.80 13.04 4.25
N GLU A 208 -6.60 13.94 4.83
CA GLU A 208 -7.94 14.25 4.34
C GLU A 208 -7.90 14.87 2.94
N ILE A 209 -7.03 15.85 2.70
CA ILE A 209 -6.86 16.51 1.40
C ILE A 209 -6.31 15.51 0.37
N MET A 210 -5.36 14.65 0.75
CA MET A 210 -4.87 13.58 -0.13
C MET A 210 -6.03 12.73 -0.62
N VAL A 211 -6.81 12.16 0.28
CA VAL A 211 -7.89 11.20 -0.03
C VAL A 211 -9.06 11.87 -0.77
N GLN A 212 -9.46 13.08 -0.38
CA GLN A 212 -10.65 13.72 -0.94
C GLN A 212 -10.39 14.51 -2.22
N ASP A 213 -9.25 15.20 -2.30
CA ASP A 213 -9.01 16.19 -3.34
C ASP A 213 -7.96 15.76 -4.36
N ILE A 214 -6.93 15.01 -3.96
CA ILE A 214 -5.77 14.73 -4.80
C ILE A 214 -5.86 13.33 -5.44
N GLU A 215 -5.91 12.28 -4.66
CA GLU A 215 -5.90 10.88 -5.12
C GLU A 215 -6.94 10.57 -6.20
N PRO A 216 -8.21 11.04 -6.09
CA PRO A 216 -9.22 10.77 -7.11
C PRO A 216 -8.91 11.38 -8.49
N LYS A 217 -7.94 12.30 -8.56
CA LYS A 217 -7.53 12.98 -9.79
C LYS A 217 -6.25 12.40 -10.39
N LEU A 218 -5.56 11.51 -9.66
CA LEU A 218 -4.32 10.89 -10.11
C LEU A 218 -4.56 9.68 -11.01
N GLY A 219 -3.74 9.51 -12.02
CA GLY A 219 -3.74 8.31 -12.85
C GLY A 219 -4.96 8.14 -13.77
N LEU A 220 -5.75 9.20 -14.06
CA LEU A 220 -7.00 9.09 -14.83
C LEU A 220 -6.78 8.80 -16.31
N ARG A 221 -5.80 9.45 -16.92
CA ARG A 221 -5.48 9.31 -18.36
C ARG A 221 -4.17 8.59 -18.61
N LYS A 222 -3.28 8.62 -17.65
CA LYS A 222 -1.96 8.01 -17.65
C LYS A 222 -1.60 7.66 -16.21
N PRO A 223 -0.97 6.50 -15.93
CA PRO A 223 -0.51 6.21 -14.58
C PRO A 223 0.34 7.36 -14.04
N THR A 224 0.17 7.70 -12.78
CA THR A 224 0.81 8.86 -12.15
C THR A 224 1.53 8.42 -10.89
N PHE A 225 2.84 8.70 -10.83
CA PHE A 225 3.59 8.63 -9.59
C PHE A 225 3.48 9.97 -8.86
N ILE A 226 3.02 9.94 -7.63
CA ILE A 226 3.16 11.05 -6.70
C ILE A 226 4.34 10.78 -5.79
N TYR A 227 5.27 11.72 -5.65
CA TYR A 227 6.54 11.49 -4.98
C TYR A 227 6.97 12.70 -4.13
N ASP A 228 8.05 12.56 -3.35
CA ASP A 228 8.56 13.58 -2.46
C ASP A 228 7.54 13.94 -1.37
N TYR A 229 7.22 12.97 -0.53
CA TYR A 229 6.33 13.14 0.60
C TYR A 229 6.98 14.00 1.69
N PRO A 230 6.23 14.78 2.46
CA PRO A 230 6.79 15.49 3.62
C PRO A 230 7.39 14.50 4.62
N ALA A 231 8.46 14.90 5.30
CA ALA A 231 9.20 14.05 6.23
C ALA A 231 8.30 13.41 7.31
N GLN A 232 7.26 14.14 7.78
CA GLN A 232 6.26 13.66 8.74
C GLN A 232 5.38 12.53 8.20
N ARG A 233 5.39 12.31 6.89
CA ARG A 233 4.67 11.21 6.20
C ARG A 233 5.67 10.27 5.50
N GLY A 234 6.92 10.29 5.95
CA GLY A 234 8.01 9.51 5.36
C GLY A 234 7.96 8.02 5.70
N ALA A 235 7.21 7.59 6.70
CA ALA A 235 7.18 6.21 7.19
C ALA A 235 8.61 5.63 7.36
N LEU A 236 8.93 4.57 6.62
CA LEU A 236 10.23 3.87 6.63
C LEU A 236 11.19 4.41 5.56
N ALA A 237 10.85 5.53 4.91
CA ALA A 237 11.65 6.14 3.86
C ALA A 237 12.82 6.97 4.43
N ARG A 238 13.92 6.99 3.70
CA ARG A 238 15.03 7.91 3.90
C ARG A 238 14.61 9.34 3.57
N LEU A 239 15.09 10.31 4.34
CA LEU A 239 14.93 11.72 4.00
C LEU A 239 15.91 12.12 2.88
N LYS A 240 15.49 13.07 2.05
CA LYS A 240 16.38 13.65 1.03
C LYS A 240 17.58 14.36 1.66
N GLN A 241 18.76 14.11 1.13
CA GLN A 241 19.98 14.74 1.63
C GLN A 241 19.98 16.25 1.38
N GLU A 242 19.45 16.69 0.23
CA GLU A 242 19.41 18.10 -0.17
C GLU A 242 18.28 18.88 0.50
N ASP A 243 17.21 18.18 0.94
CA ASP A 243 16.04 18.76 1.59
C ASP A 243 15.46 17.78 2.63
N PRO A 244 15.96 17.81 3.88
CA PRO A 244 15.50 16.89 4.93
C PRO A 244 14.02 17.08 5.36
N THR A 245 13.32 18.07 4.83
CA THR A 245 11.87 18.21 5.03
C THR A 245 11.04 17.28 4.16
N VAL A 246 11.71 16.54 3.24
CA VAL A 246 11.13 15.66 2.25
C VAL A 246 11.69 14.26 2.39
N ALA A 247 10.80 13.26 2.31
CA ALA A 247 11.15 11.84 2.24
C ALA A 247 11.23 11.36 0.79
N GLU A 248 12.19 10.50 0.48
CA GLU A 248 12.33 9.80 -0.80
C GLU A 248 11.32 8.66 -0.90
N ARG A 249 10.04 9.02 -0.98
CA ARG A 249 8.88 8.14 -1.05
C ARG A 249 8.02 8.48 -2.26
N PHE A 250 7.41 7.48 -2.85
CA PHE A 250 6.41 7.64 -3.90
C PHE A 250 5.25 6.66 -3.74
N GLU A 251 4.13 7.00 -4.35
CA GLU A 251 3.02 6.10 -4.56
C GLU A 251 2.62 6.12 -6.05
N LEU A 252 2.12 4.99 -6.56
CA LEU A 252 1.59 4.87 -7.91
C LEU A 252 0.08 4.85 -7.90
N TYR A 253 -0.52 5.72 -8.71
CA TYR A 253 -1.96 5.79 -8.91
C TYR A 253 -2.35 5.42 -10.35
N MET A 254 -3.40 4.61 -10.48
CA MET A 254 -4.06 4.30 -11.74
C MET A 254 -5.58 4.41 -11.56
N GLY A 255 -6.20 5.39 -12.26
CA GLY A 255 -7.63 5.64 -12.16
C GLY A 255 -8.13 6.07 -10.77
N GLY A 256 -7.34 6.86 -10.05
CA GLY A 256 -7.63 7.27 -8.68
C GLY A 256 -7.47 6.15 -7.64
N LEU A 257 -6.81 5.05 -8.00
CA LEU A 257 -6.56 3.92 -7.11
C LEU A 257 -5.06 3.78 -6.87
N GLU A 258 -4.64 3.84 -5.61
CA GLU A 258 -3.27 3.54 -5.20
C GLU A 258 -2.96 2.07 -5.47
N LEU A 259 -1.90 1.81 -6.23
CA LEU A 259 -1.44 0.48 -6.56
C LEU A 259 -0.14 0.08 -5.87
N ALA A 260 0.76 1.02 -5.67
CA ALA A 260 2.06 0.74 -5.08
C ALA A 260 2.55 1.89 -4.22
N ASN A 261 3.35 1.55 -3.22
CA ASN A 261 4.06 2.47 -2.34
C ASN A 261 5.52 2.03 -2.25
N GLY A 262 6.46 2.92 -2.54
CA GLY A 262 7.87 2.60 -2.55
C GLY A 262 8.74 3.77 -2.11
N PHE A 263 9.95 3.46 -1.66
CA PHE A 263 10.87 4.46 -1.14
C PHE A 263 12.33 4.01 -1.19
N SER A 264 13.24 4.98 -1.10
CA SER A 264 14.61 4.71 -0.69
C SER A 264 14.61 4.38 0.79
N GLU A 265 15.23 3.28 1.17
CA GLU A 265 15.15 2.74 2.51
C GLU A 265 15.89 3.58 3.55
N LEU A 266 15.25 3.78 4.70
CA LEU A 266 15.93 4.23 5.90
C LEU A 266 16.73 3.05 6.45
N VAL A 267 18.06 3.25 6.54
CA VAL A 267 19.00 2.23 7.02
C VAL A 267 19.74 2.66 8.30
N ASP A 268 19.23 3.65 9.00
CA ASP A 268 19.71 4.14 10.29
C ASP A 268 18.83 3.55 11.40
N SER A 269 19.39 2.65 12.21
CA SER A 269 18.64 1.92 13.24
C SER A 269 18.19 2.80 14.40
N GLU A 270 18.94 3.87 14.73
CA GLU A 270 18.55 4.81 15.79
C GLU A 270 17.39 5.70 15.34
N GLU A 271 17.44 6.23 14.13
CA GLU A 271 16.33 7.01 13.55
C GLU A 271 15.09 6.13 13.37
N GLN A 272 15.24 4.89 12.88
CA GLN A 272 14.14 3.97 12.72
C GLN A 272 13.47 3.62 14.06
N ARG A 273 14.26 3.43 15.10
CA ARG A 273 13.74 3.19 16.46
C ARG A 273 12.94 4.39 16.97
N LYS A 274 13.42 5.60 16.75
CA LYS A 274 12.67 6.82 17.11
C LYS A 274 11.32 6.90 16.40
N ARG A 275 11.29 6.63 15.10
CA ARG A 275 10.03 6.63 14.33
C ARG A 275 9.07 5.55 14.84
N PHE A 276 9.51 4.34 15.11
CA PHE A 276 8.66 3.31 15.70
C PHE A 276 8.12 3.67 17.08
N LEU A 277 8.86 4.39 17.89
CA LEU A 277 8.36 4.91 19.16
C LEU A 277 7.26 5.94 18.94
N MET A 278 7.46 6.89 18.03
CA MET A 278 6.45 7.90 17.67
C MET A 278 5.17 7.25 17.11
N GLU A 279 5.29 6.28 16.23
CA GLU A 279 4.15 5.53 15.71
C GLU A 279 3.38 4.77 16.82
N ASN A 280 4.09 4.20 17.79
CA ASN A 280 3.46 3.56 18.95
C ASN A 280 2.76 4.58 19.87
N GLU A 281 3.31 5.79 20.04
CA GLU A 281 2.66 6.89 20.75
C GLU A 281 1.38 7.31 20.03
N ASP A 282 1.41 7.43 18.71
CA ASP A 282 0.25 7.75 17.88
C ASP A 282 -0.83 6.65 17.97
N ARG A 283 -0.42 5.38 17.99
CA ARG A 283 -1.33 4.26 18.24
C ARG A 283 -2.04 4.39 19.58
N GLN A 284 -1.30 4.69 20.65
CA GLN A 284 -1.86 4.89 21.98
C GLN A 284 -2.83 6.09 22.02
N ALA A 285 -2.48 7.18 21.36
CA ALA A 285 -3.35 8.36 21.26
C ALA A 285 -4.67 8.06 20.51
N ARG A 286 -4.71 6.97 19.71
CA ARG A 286 -5.89 6.47 18.98
C ARG A 286 -6.57 5.29 19.66
N ASP A 287 -6.27 5.01 20.93
CA ASP A 287 -6.80 3.88 21.70
C ASP A 287 -6.45 2.51 21.06
N LYS A 288 -5.34 2.41 20.33
CA LYS A 288 -4.83 1.16 19.74
C LYS A 288 -3.71 0.57 20.59
N PRO A 289 -3.57 -0.77 20.65
CA PRO A 289 -2.46 -1.41 21.35
C PRO A 289 -1.14 -1.09 20.65
N SER A 290 -0.10 -0.80 21.44
CA SER A 290 1.27 -0.68 20.93
C SER A 290 1.83 -2.04 20.53
N TYR A 291 2.71 -2.06 19.55
CA TYR A 291 3.50 -3.22 19.18
C TYR A 291 4.85 -3.22 19.89
N SER A 292 5.37 -4.43 20.20
CA SER A 292 6.74 -4.58 20.69
C SER A 292 7.73 -4.09 19.62
N MET A 293 8.89 -3.58 20.07
CA MET A 293 9.95 -3.21 19.13
C MET A 293 10.47 -4.44 18.37
N PRO A 294 10.65 -4.35 17.06
CA PRO A 294 11.27 -5.40 16.25
C PRO A 294 12.81 -5.39 16.42
N ASP A 295 13.29 -5.72 17.65
CA ASP A 295 14.69 -5.54 18.03
C ASP A 295 15.68 -6.28 17.13
N ARG A 296 15.33 -7.47 16.63
CA ARG A 296 16.20 -8.21 15.69
C ARG A 296 16.36 -7.47 14.35
N PHE A 297 15.28 -6.89 13.85
CA PHE A 297 15.34 -6.06 12.64
C PHE A 297 16.21 -4.82 12.88
N LEU A 298 15.99 -4.10 13.98
CA LEU A 298 16.76 -2.92 14.32
C LEU A 298 18.26 -3.23 14.53
N ALA A 299 18.60 -4.38 15.10
CA ALA A 299 19.98 -4.80 15.29
C ALA A 299 20.73 -5.10 13.98
N GLU A 300 20.02 -5.42 12.92
CA GLU A 300 20.61 -5.76 11.61
C GLU A 300 20.45 -4.62 10.58
N LEU A 301 19.72 -3.53 10.93
CA LEU A 301 19.35 -2.48 9.98
C LEU A 301 20.56 -1.68 9.47
N ASP A 302 21.55 -1.44 10.32
CA ASP A 302 22.76 -0.70 9.94
C ASP A 302 23.67 -1.48 8.97
N ASP A 303 23.46 -2.81 8.85
CA ASP A 303 24.14 -3.66 7.87
C ASP A 303 23.45 -3.65 6.49
N VAL A 304 22.25 -3.05 6.38
CA VAL A 304 21.54 -2.93 5.10
C VAL A 304 22.26 -1.93 4.21
N PRO A 305 22.71 -2.33 3.00
CA PRO A 305 23.31 -1.38 2.07
C PRO A 305 22.26 -0.36 1.60
N PRO A 306 22.68 0.82 1.11
CA PRO A 306 21.77 1.72 0.43
C PRO A 306 20.92 0.96 -0.60
N CYS A 307 19.62 0.95 -0.42
CA CYS A 307 18.69 0.18 -1.25
C CYS A 307 17.33 0.90 -1.34
N ALA A 308 16.50 0.37 -2.19
CA ALA A 308 15.12 0.83 -2.31
C ALA A 308 14.17 -0.37 -2.40
N GLY A 309 12.96 -0.20 -1.86
CA GLY A 309 11.91 -1.20 -1.79
C GLY A 309 10.55 -0.64 -2.20
N ILE A 310 9.68 -1.52 -2.67
CA ILE A 310 8.33 -1.17 -3.10
C ILE A 310 7.38 -2.32 -2.82
N ALA A 311 6.17 -1.98 -2.38
CA ALA A 311 5.04 -2.86 -2.20
C ALA A 311 3.95 -2.53 -3.25
N LEU A 312 3.45 -3.55 -3.96
CA LEU A 312 2.42 -3.43 -4.97
C LEU A 312 1.24 -4.35 -4.65
N GLY A 313 0.04 -3.77 -4.58
CA GLY A 313 -1.21 -4.49 -4.36
C GLY A 313 -1.64 -5.26 -5.62
N VAL A 314 -1.42 -6.58 -5.62
CA VAL A 314 -1.70 -7.44 -6.78
C VAL A 314 -3.20 -7.45 -7.11
N ASP A 315 -4.04 -7.51 -6.09
CA ASP A 315 -5.50 -7.56 -6.27
C ASP A 315 -6.00 -6.29 -6.96
N ARG A 316 -5.52 -5.12 -6.52
CA ARG A 316 -5.88 -3.83 -7.14
C ARG A 316 -5.36 -3.69 -8.57
N LEU A 317 -4.15 -4.17 -8.87
CA LEU A 317 -3.65 -4.16 -10.25
C LEU A 317 -4.50 -5.04 -11.17
N VAL A 318 -4.91 -6.23 -10.69
CA VAL A 318 -5.81 -7.11 -11.45
C VAL A 318 -7.18 -6.45 -11.66
N MET A 319 -7.71 -5.72 -10.65
CA MET A 319 -8.94 -4.93 -10.83
C MET A 319 -8.81 -3.91 -11.97
N VAL A 320 -7.69 -3.20 -12.02
CA VAL A 320 -7.44 -2.19 -13.06
C VAL A 320 -7.39 -2.84 -14.45
N PHE A 321 -6.67 -3.95 -14.60
CA PHE A 321 -6.57 -4.65 -15.88
C PHE A 321 -7.89 -5.27 -16.37
N LEU A 322 -8.81 -5.58 -15.47
CA LEU A 322 -10.09 -6.21 -15.80
C LEU A 322 -11.27 -5.22 -15.82
N ASP A 323 -11.05 -3.94 -15.53
CA ASP A 323 -12.08 -2.91 -15.39
C ASP A 323 -13.23 -3.36 -14.46
N VAL A 324 -12.88 -3.93 -13.31
CA VAL A 324 -13.87 -4.34 -12.30
C VAL A 324 -13.96 -3.32 -11.16
N LYS A 325 -15.12 -3.27 -10.51
CA LYS A 325 -15.42 -2.22 -9.54
C LYS A 325 -15.00 -2.57 -8.13
N THR A 326 -15.00 -3.85 -7.80
CA THR A 326 -14.75 -4.33 -6.45
C THR A 326 -13.65 -5.39 -6.44
N ILE A 327 -12.88 -5.40 -5.36
CA ILE A 327 -11.81 -6.38 -5.14
C ILE A 327 -12.36 -7.82 -5.06
N ASP A 328 -13.61 -7.98 -4.67
CA ASP A 328 -14.30 -9.27 -4.59
C ASP A 328 -14.37 -9.99 -5.94
N GLU A 329 -14.34 -9.25 -7.04
CA GLU A 329 -14.42 -9.79 -8.40
C GLU A 329 -13.13 -10.48 -8.87
N VAL A 330 -12.01 -10.22 -8.18
CA VAL A 330 -10.67 -10.72 -8.55
C VAL A 330 -10.07 -11.74 -7.58
N VAL A 331 -10.82 -12.13 -6.55
CA VAL A 331 -10.42 -13.17 -5.60
C VAL A 331 -11.33 -14.38 -5.70
N ALA A 332 -10.84 -15.55 -5.28
CA ALA A 332 -11.62 -16.80 -5.36
C ALA A 332 -12.77 -16.81 -4.35
N PHE A 333 -12.50 -16.38 -3.11
CA PHE A 333 -13.47 -16.30 -2.03
C PHE A 333 -13.31 -14.97 -1.29
N THR A 334 -14.42 -14.38 -0.89
CA THR A 334 -14.46 -13.29 0.08
C THR A 334 -14.68 -13.86 1.48
N PRO A 335 -14.40 -13.09 2.55
CA PRO A 335 -14.67 -13.56 3.92
C PRO A 335 -16.12 -13.99 4.16
N GLU A 336 -17.06 -13.33 3.48
CA GLU A 336 -18.50 -13.59 3.63
C GLU A 336 -18.96 -14.88 2.92
N GLU A 337 -18.10 -15.48 2.09
CA GLU A 337 -18.38 -16.72 1.36
C GLU A 337 -17.79 -17.97 2.04
N LEU A 338 -17.05 -17.78 3.14
CA LEU A 338 -16.45 -18.84 3.94
C LEU A 338 -17.28 -19.15 5.16
#